data_4896a4202ebaa11eb5da2461d492c085
#
_entry.id   4896a4202ebaa11eb5da2461d492c085
#
_cell.length_a   1.000
_cell.length_b   1.000
_cell.length_c   1.000
_cell.angle_alpha   90.00
_cell.angle_beta   90.00
_cell.angle_gamma   90.00
#
_symmetry.space_group_name_H-M   'P 1'
#
loop_
_entity.id
_entity.type
_entity.pdbx_description
1 polymer ?
#
loop_
_entity_poly.entity_id
_entity_poly.type
_entity_poly.pdbx_seq_one_letter_code
_entity_poly.pdbx_strand_id
1 'polypeptide(L)' 'MNKGDRVKVDFISESRTIYSGKCFTGYGVLDRVEDGRVFGRLDDGTPFMCLCTDVEVVE' A
#
# COMPACT_ATOMS: atom_id res chain seq x y z
N MET A 1 10.96 6.67 2.66
CA MET A 1 10.14 5.49 2.30
C MET A 1 10.88 4.70 1.24
N ASN A 2 11.23 3.48 1.52
CA ASN A 2 12.10 2.68 0.66
C ASN A 2 11.57 1.25 0.52
N LYS A 3 12.05 0.55 -0.51
CA LYS A 3 11.76 -0.86 -0.70
C LYS A 3 12.14 -1.65 0.56
N GLY A 4 11.23 -2.51 1.00
CA GLY A 4 11.42 -3.32 2.20
C GLY A 4 10.95 -2.67 3.49
N ASP A 5 10.55 -1.40 3.44
CA ASP A 5 10.03 -0.73 4.63
C ASP A 5 8.69 -1.33 5.03
N ARG A 6 8.53 -1.54 6.32
CA ARG A 6 7.25 -1.98 6.86
C ARG A 6 6.34 -0.77 7.02
N VAL A 7 5.12 -0.93 6.56
CA VAL A 7 4.16 0.18 6.54
C VAL A 7 2.80 -0.26 7.04
N LYS A 8 2.04 0.70 7.53
CA LYS A 8 0.63 0.56 7.83
C LYS A 8 -0.14 1.26 6.73
N VAL A 9 -1.14 0.58 6.18
CA VAL A 9 -2.00 1.14 5.14
C VAL A 9 -3.43 1.24 5.63
N ASP A 10 -4.11 2.30 5.18
CA ASP A 10 -5.52 2.53 5.51
C ASP A 10 -6.09 3.40 4.40
N PHE A 11 -6.57 2.76 3.34
CA PHE A 11 -7.09 3.50 2.19
C PHE A 11 -8.18 2.71 1.49
N ILE A 12 -8.95 3.41 0.65
CA ILE A 12 -9.96 2.81 -0.21
C ILE A 12 -9.41 2.78 -1.62
N SER A 13 -9.37 1.60 -2.23
CA SER A 13 -8.88 1.47 -3.60
C SER A 13 -9.82 2.16 -4.56
N GLU A 14 -9.27 3.01 -5.42
CA GLU A 14 -10.00 3.67 -6.51
C GLU A 14 -9.72 3.02 -7.86
N SER A 15 -8.98 1.93 -7.86
CA SER A 15 -8.67 1.20 -9.08
C SER A 15 -9.96 0.68 -9.75
N ARG A 16 -9.98 0.67 -11.07
CA ARG A 16 -11.10 0.13 -11.85
C ARG A 16 -11.03 -1.38 -12.01
N THR A 17 -10.32 -2.03 -11.12
CA THR A 17 -10.21 -3.47 -11.08
C THR A 17 -11.27 -4.06 -10.16
N ILE A 18 -11.21 -5.37 -9.95
CA ILE A 18 -12.09 -6.07 -9.01
C ILE A 18 -11.94 -5.55 -7.57
N TYR A 19 -10.88 -4.77 -7.30
CA TYR A 19 -10.63 -4.20 -5.97
C TYR A 19 -11.18 -2.78 -5.82
N SER A 20 -11.88 -2.27 -6.84
CA SER A 20 -12.45 -0.92 -6.79
C SER A 20 -13.41 -0.78 -5.61
N GLY A 21 -13.23 0.27 -4.82
CA GLY A 21 -14.05 0.53 -3.64
C GLY A 21 -13.72 -0.32 -2.43
N LYS A 22 -12.77 -1.24 -2.54
CA LYS A 22 -12.37 -2.08 -1.42
C LYS A 22 -11.47 -1.32 -0.46
N CYS A 23 -11.76 -1.45 0.85
CA CYS A 23 -10.90 -0.90 1.88
C CYS A 23 -9.70 -1.82 2.10
N PHE A 24 -8.52 -1.21 2.13
CA PHE A 24 -7.28 -1.90 2.48
C PHE A 24 -6.79 -1.35 3.81
N THR A 25 -6.75 -2.19 4.82
CA THR A 25 -6.23 -1.83 6.14
C THR A 25 -5.31 -2.93 6.64
N GLY A 26 -4.28 -2.54 7.36
CA GLY A 26 -3.36 -3.49 7.95
C GLY A 26 -1.91 -3.10 7.72
N TYR A 27 -1.04 -4.07 7.87
CA TYR A 27 0.41 -3.88 7.73
C TYR A 27 0.90 -4.62 6.49
N GLY A 28 1.94 -4.07 5.90
CA GLY A 28 2.55 -4.68 4.74
C GLY A 28 3.99 -4.23 4.57
N VAL A 29 4.59 -4.60 3.45
CA VAL A 29 5.96 -4.25 3.11
C VAL A 29 5.98 -3.62 1.73
N LEU A 30 6.76 -2.56 1.58
CA LEU A 30 6.91 -1.87 0.29
C LEU A 30 7.81 -2.67 -0.65
N ASP A 31 7.37 -2.80 -1.90
CA ASP A 31 8.18 -3.35 -2.98
C ASP A 31 8.88 -2.24 -3.77
N ARG A 32 8.22 -1.10 -3.92
CA ARG A 32 8.72 -0.03 -4.78
C ARG A 32 8.06 1.30 -4.43
N VAL A 33 8.79 2.37 -4.65
CA VAL A 33 8.28 3.75 -4.52
C VAL A 33 8.61 4.50 -5.81
N GLU A 34 7.61 5.08 -6.45
CA GLU A 34 7.78 5.86 -7.69
C GLU A 34 6.83 7.05 -7.71
N ASP A 35 7.37 8.23 -8.02
CA ASP A 35 6.57 9.45 -8.28
C ASP A 35 5.49 9.72 -7.26
N GLY A 36 5.81 9.56 -5.97
CA GLY A 36 4.85 9.78 -4.90
C GLY A 36 3.85 8.67 -4.70
N ARG A 37 4.00 7.57 -5.42
CA ARG A 37 3.17 6.36 -5.27
C ARG A 37 4.00 5.24 -4.69
N VAL A 38 3.34 4.40 -3.92
CA VAL A 38 4.00 3.24 -3.32
C VAL A 38 3.29 1.96 -3.78
N PHE A 39 4.09 0.94 -3.97
CA PHE A 39 3.64 -0.39 -4.37
C PHE A 39 4.16 -1.38 -3.35
N GLY A 40 3.32 -2.26 -2.90
CA GLY A 40 3.74 -3.24 -1.93
C GLY A 40 2.74 -4.36 -1.77
N ARG A 41 2.93 -5.14 -0.72
CA ARG A 41 2.05 -6.25 -0.39
C ARG A 41 1.73 -6.24 1.09
N LEU A 42 0.46 -6.50 1.39
CA LEU A 42 0.03 -6.70 2.77
C LEU A 42 0.59 -8.02 3.31
N ASP A 43 0.52 -8.19 4.63
CA ASP A 43 1.02 -9.40 5.28
C ASP A 43 0.33 -10.68 4.78
N ASP A 44 -0.89 -10.56 4.26
CA ASP A 44 -1.62 -11.70 3.69
C ASP A 44 -1.25 -11.98 2.22
N GLY A 45 -0.32 -11.21 1.65
CA GLY A 45 0.10 -11.36 0.27
C GLY A 45 -0.67 -10.52 -0.75
N THR A 46 -1.68 -9.78 -0.31
CA THR A 46 -2.49 -8.93 -1.20
C THR A 46 -1.66 -7.75 -1.69
N PRO A 47 -1.48 -7.58 -3.01
CA PRO A 47 -0.76 -6.42 -3.53
C PRO A 47 -1.60 -5.15 -3.37
N PHE A 48 -0.90 -4.03 -3.14
CA PHE A 48 -1.56 -2.74 -3.06
C PHE A 48 -0.75 -1.68 -3.80
N MET A 49 -1.45 -0.62 -4.20
CA MET A 49 -0.84 0.60 -4.75
C MET A 49 -1.63 1.78 -4.22
N CYS A 50 -0.92 2.77 -3.71
CA CYS A 50 -1.56 4.00 -3.22
C CYS A 50 -0.57 5.14 -3.25
N LEU A 51 -1.05 6.34 -2.91
CA LEU A 51 -0.18 7.48 -2.74
C LEU A 51 0.66 7.31 -1.49
N CYS A 52 1.85 7.91 -1.49
CA CYS A 52 2.73 7.82 -0.32
C CYS A 52 2.12 8.47 0.93
N THR A 53 1.13 9.34 0.75
CA THR A 53 0.41 9.95 1.86
C THR A 53 -0.61 9.03 2.52
N ASP A 54 -0.95 7.92 1.85
CA ASP A 54 -1.94 6.96 2.35
C ASP A 54 -1.32 5.83 3.17
N VAL A 55 0.00 5.83 3.27
CA VAL A 55 0.71 4.83 4.06
C VAL A 55 1.58 5.51 5.11
N GLU A 56 1.83 4.80 6.19
CA GLU A 56 2.70 5.26 7.27
C GLU A 56 3.78 4.22 7.49
N VAL A 57 5.03 4.66 7.47
CA VAL A 57 6.16 3.76 7.77
C VAL A 57 6.13 3.45 9.26
N VAL A 58 6.17 2.18 9.60
CA VAL A 58 6.25 1.71 10.98
C VAL A 58 7.52 0.90 11.16
N GLU A 59 8.10 0.99 12.31
CA GLU A 59 9.33 0.27 12.65
C GLU A 59 9.09 -0.82 13.67
#